data_52abc0f79f697da56f7cea0aacacd311
#
_entry.id   52abc0f79f697da56f7cea0aacacd311
#
_cell.length_a   1.000
_cell.length_b   1.000
_cell.length_c   1.000
_cell.angle_alpha   90.00
_cell.angle_beta   90.00
_cell.angle_gamma   90.00
#
_symmetry.space_group_name_H-M   'P 1'
#
loop_
_entity.id
_entity.type
_entity.pdbx_description
1 polymer ?
#
loop_
_entity_poly.entity_id
_entity_poly.type
_entity_poly.pdbx_seq_one_letter_code
_entity_poly.pdbx_strand_id
1 'polypeptide(L)'
;MSNGIKVQKRDGRIESLDLDKMHLMVDEATKGLAGVSASQVEMKSGIQFYDGITTAEIQEILIKAASDLIDLDHPNYQFVAARLLLFALRKQLYGKMRELPHLEEHIMSCTNIDVYDKEIFVKYSKEEIEKANGYIDHGRDFLFTYAGLRQVADKYLVQDRSS
;
A
#
# COMPACT_ATOMS: atom_id res chain seq x y z
N MET A 1 9.83 -26.24 -20.06
CA MET A 1 8.54 -25.73 -19.58
C MET A 1 8.85 -24.92 -18.31
N SER A 2 8.83 -23.60 -18.37
CA SER A 2 9.01 -22.81 -17.18
C SER A 2 7.73 -22.97 -16.35
N ASN A 3 7.77 -23.78 -15.31
CA ASN A 3 6.77 -23.70 -14.25
C ASN A 3 6.88 -22.30 -13.66
N GLY A 4 6.01 -21.40 -14.08
CA GLY A 4 5.97 -20.05 -13.54
C GLY A 4 5.69 -20.11 -12.03
N ILE A 5 6.31 -19.21 -11.27
CA ILE A 5 6.10 -19.07 -9.82
C ILE A 5 4.59 -18.99 -9.51
N LYS A 6 4.14 -19.82 -8.60
CA LYS A 6 2.77 -19.80 -8.08
C LYS A 6 2.70 -18.83 -6.88
N VAL A 7 1.60 -18.10 -6.81
CA VAL A 7 1.36 -17.08 -5.78
C VAL A 7 0.08 -17.40 -5.05
N GLN A 8 0.13 -17.39 -3.73
CA GLN A 8 -1.05 -17.51 -2.89
C GLN A 8 -1.68 -16.14 -2.65
N LYS A 9 -2.94 -16.00 -3.02
CA LYS A 9 -3.75 -14.80 -2.76
C LYS A 9 -4.23 -14.77 -1.31
N ARG A 10 -4.69 -13.59 -0.85
CA ARG A 10 -5.23 -13.41 0.51
C ARG A 10 -6.45 -14.28 0.81
N ASP A 11 -7.23 -14.64 -0.21
CA ASP A 11 -8.39 -15.53 -0.11
C ASP A 11 -8.04 -17.02 -0.23
N GLY A 12 -6.74 -17.36 -0.24
CA GLY A 12 -6.21 -18.72 -0.34
C GLY A 12 -6.11 -19.29 -1.75
N ARG A 13 -6.59 -18.58 -2.78
CA ARG A 13 -6.46 -19.04 -4.17
C ARG A 13 -4.99 -19.03 -4.61
N ILE A 14 -4.62 -20.00 -5.45
CA ILE A 14 -3.29 -20.12 -6.03
C ILE A 14 -3.38 -19.75 -7.52
N GLU A 15 -2.59 -18.77 -7.91
CA GLU A 15 -2.52 -18.29 -9.30
C GLU A 15 -1.06 -18.22 -9.76
N SER A 16 -0.81 -18.12 -11.05
CA SER A 16 0.53 -17.82 -11.56
C SER A 16 0.89 -16.37 -11.22
N LEU A 17 2.18 -16.13 -10.93
CA LEU A 17 2.70 -14.78 -10.72
C LEU A 17 2.41 -13.92 -11.97
N ASP A 18 1.69 -12.83 -11.76
CA ASP A 18 1.37 -11.86 -12.81
C ASP A 18 2.44 -10.76 -12.78
N LEU A 19 3.42 -10.91 -13.65
CA LEU A 19 4.54 -9.96 -13.77
C LEU A 19 4.09 -8.60 -14.28
N ASP A 20 3.06 -8.57 -15.14
CA ASP A 20 2.55 -7.31 -15.69
C ASP A 20 1.90 -6.45 -14.60
N LYS A 21 1.13 -7.08 -13.70
CA LYS A 21 0.57 -6.37 -12.53
C LYS A 21 1.64 -5.86 -11.57
N MET A 22 2.68 -6.66 -11.35
CA MET A 22 3.81 -6.26 -10.54
C MET A 22 4.54 -5.07 -11.18
N HIS A 23 4.84 -5.17 -12.47
CA HIS A 23 5.48 -4.10 -13.23
C HIS A 23 4.68 -2.80 -13.16
N LEU A 24 3.36 -2.84 -13.43
CA LEU A 24 2.49 -1.67 -13.35
C LEU A 24 2.51 -1.00 -11.96
N MET A 25 2.58 -1.80 -10.90
CA MET A 25 2.64 -1.28 -9.53
C MET A 25 3.98 -0.58 -9.24
N VAL A 26 5.09 -1.17 -9.67
CA VAL A 26 6.43 -0.58 -9.50
C VAL A 26 6.60 0.65 -10.38
N ASP A 27 6.13 0.61 -11.62
CA ASP A 27 6.14 1.76 -12.54
C ASP A 27 5.35 2.94 -11.96
N GLU A 28 4.17 2.71 -11.42
CA GLU A 28 3.38 3.75 -10.76
C GLU A 28 4.10 4.33 -9.52
N ALA A 29 4.83 3.49 -8.77
CA ALA A 29 5.60 3.95 -7.61
C ALA A 29 6.80 4.82 -7.99
N THR A 30 7.41 4.59 -9.16
CA THR A 30 8.56 5.36 -9.66
C THR A 30 8.16 6.61 -10.45
N LYS A 31 6.91 6.70 -10.86
CA LYS A 31 6.41 7.75 -11.75
C LYS A 31 6.68 9.16 -11.23
N GLY A 32 7.30 9.99 -12.09
CA GLY A 32 7.59 11.38 -11.78
C GLY A 32 8.75 11.59 -10.80
N LEU A 33 9.49 10.55 -10.44
CA LEU A 33 10.68 10.64 -9.59
C LEU A 33 11.95 10.55 -10.44
N ALA A 34 12.86 11.49 -10.27
CA ALA A 34 14.15 11.48 -10.94
C ALA A 34 15.14 10.52 -10.27
N GLY A 35 16.03 9.89 -11.05
CA GLY A 35 17.11 9.04 -10.55
C GLY A 35 16.65 7.70 -9.96
N VAL A 36 15.47 7.22 -10.33
CA VAL A 36 14.94 5.90 -9.91
C VAL A 36 14.59 5.05 -11.13
N SER A 37 14.62 3.74 -10.99
CA SER A 37 14.32 2.78 -12.05
C SER A 37 13.43 1.65 -11.53
N ALA A 38 12.28 1.45 -12.16
CA ALA A 38 11.40 0.33 -11.89
C ALA A 38 12.14 -1.02 -12.07
N SER A 39 12.90 -1.15 -13.17
CA SER A 39 13.65 -2.37 -13.46
C SER A 39 14.69 -2.73 -12.38
N GLN A 40 15.31 -1.76 -11.73
CA GLN A 40 16.24 -2.03 -10.63
C GLN A 40 15.51 -2.61 -9.40
N VAL A 41 14.35 -2.06 -9.06
CA VAL A 41 13.51 -2.58 -7.97
C VAL A 41 13.06 -4.01 -8.29
N GLU A 42 12.58 -4.25 -9.51
CA GLU A 42 12.11 -5.55 -9.97
C GLU A 42 13.22 -6.60 -9.97
N MET A 43 14.40 -6.25 -10.49
CA MET A 43 15.55 -7.14 -10.52
C MET A 43 16.00 -7.53 -9.12
N LYS A 44 16.07 -6.55 -8.22
CA LYS A 44 16.48 -6.76 -6.82
C LYS A 44 15.45 -7.59 -6.05
N SER A 45 14.17 -7.45 -6.34
CA SER A 45 13.08 -8.20 -5.72
C SER A 45 12.92 -9.58 -6.31
N GLY A 46 13.01 -9.74 -7.63
CA GLY A 46 12.75 -10.99 -8.34
C GLY A 46 13.63 -12.16 -7.92
N ILE A 47 14.85 -11.88 -7.47
CA ILE A 47 15.78 -12.88 -6.94
C ILE A 47 15.25 -13.57 -5.66
N GLN A 48 14.34 -12.91 -4.93
CA GLN A 48 13.81 -13.38 -3.66
C GLN A 48 12.48 -14.14 -3.79
N PHE A 49 11.89 -14.19 -4.99
CA PHE A 49 10.61 -14.85 -5.20
C PHE A 49 10.79 -16.37 -5.29
N TYR A 50 9.86 -17.10 -4.69
CA TYR A 50 9.84 -18.57 -4.65
C TYR A 50 8.42 -19.09 -4.92
N ASP A 51 8.30 -20.36 -5.26
CA ASP A 51 7.00 -21.00 -5.55
C ASP A 51 6.16 -21.12 -4.28
N GLY A 52 4.92 -20.68 -4.35
CA GLY A 52 4.02 -20.62 -3.20
C GLY A 52 4.08 -19.32 -2.38
N ILE A 53 4.88 -18.32 -2.81
CA ILE A 53 4.97 -17.02 -2.15
C ILE A 53 3.60 -16.34 -2.07
N THR A 54 3.32 -15.64 -0.97
CA THR A 54 2.07 -14.89 -0.82
C THR A 54 2.16 -13.50 -1.47
N THR A 55 1.00 -12.93 -1.82
CA THR A 55 0.96 -11.55 -2.34
C THR A 55 1.43 -10.53 -1.31
N ALA A 56 1.27 -10.79 -0.02
CA ALA A 56 1.78 -9.92 1.04
C ALA A 56 3.31 -9.94 1.10
N GLU A 57 3.93 -11.13 1.01
CA GLU A 57 5.38 -11.27 0.97
C GLU A 57 5.99 -10.62 -0.27
N ILE A 58 5.35 -10.74 -1.45
CA ILE A 58 5.78 -10.02 -2.65
C ILE A 58 5.81 -8.51 -2.40
N GLN A 59 4.77 -7.96 -1.78
CA GLN A 59 4.72 -6.53 -1.45
C GLN A 59 5.84 -6.12 -0.49
N GLU A 60 6.09 -6.88 0.57
CA GLU A 60 7.20 -6.61 1.51
C GLU A 60 8.58 -6.71 0.83
N ILE A 61 8.78 -7.69 -0.05
CA ILE A 61 10.02 -7.82 -0.82
C ILE A 61 10.24 -6.62 -1.74
N LEU A 62 9.19 -6.13 -2.43
CA LEU A 62 9.27 -4.93 -3.27
C LEU A 62 9.60 -3.67 -2.45
N ILE A 63 8.94 -3.49 -1.31
CA ILE A 63 9.20 -2.38 -0.39
C ILE A 63 10.66 -2.43 0.09
N LYS A 64 11.11 -3.61 0.52
CA LYS A 64 12.50 -3.80 0.96
C LYS A 64 13.49 -3.54 -0.17
N ALA A 65 13.25 -4.08 -1.36
CA ALA A 65 14.11 -3.87 -2.52
C ALA A 65 14.28 -2.38 -2.84
N ALA A 66 13.18 -1.61 -2.82
CA ALA A 66 13.22 -0.16 -3.03
C ALA A 66 13.96 0.56 -1.88
N SER A 67 13.72 0.17 -0.62
CA SER A 67 14.41 0.78 0.52
C SER A 67 15.91 0.51 0.53
N ASP A 68 16.35 -0.66 0.08
CA ASP A 68 17.76 -1.04 -0.03
C ASP A 68 18.50 -0.33 -1.20
N LEU A 69 17.78 0.37 -2.05
CA LEU A 69 18.32 1.21 -3.14
C LEU A 69 18.49 2.68 -2.72
N ILE A 70 18.07 3.04 -1.50
CA ILE A 70 18.25 4.40 -0.98
C ILE A 70 19.73 4.63 -0.67
N ASP A 71 20.33 5.58 -1.35
CA ASP A 71 21.69 6.05 -1.08
C ASP A 71 21.80 7.56 -1.32
N LEU A 72 23.01 8.11 -1.17
CA LEU A 72 23.25 9.54 -1.34
C LEU A 72 23.05 10.02 -2.80
N ASP A 73 23.32 9.16 -3.77
CA ASP A 73 23.18 9.48 -5.20
C ASP A 73 21.74 9.27 -5.69
N HIS A 74 20.98 8.38 -5.03
CA HIS A 74 19.62 7.99 -5.39
C HIS A 74 18.62 8.14 -4.23
N PRO A 75 18.48 9.32 -3.61
CA PRO A 75 17.64 9.51 -2.42
C PRO A 75 16.16 9.32 -2.71
N ASN A 76 15.71 9.45 -3.95
CA ASN A 76 14.29 9.35 -4.31
C ASN A 76 13.72 7.94 -4.21
N TYR A 77 14.54 6.90 -4.04
CA TYR A 77 14.02 5.57 -3.70
C TYR A 77 13.28 5.55 -2.36
N GLN A 78 13.52 6.51 -1.47
CA GLN A 78 12.71 6.67 -0.25
C GLN A 78 11.22 6.91 -0.55
N PHE A 79 10.92 7.62 -1.63
CA PHE A 79 9.54 7.85 -2.08
C PHE A 79 8.98 6.64 -2.81
N VAL A 80 9.80 5.91 -3.57
CA VAL A 80 9.40 4.65 -4.20
C VAL A 80 8.99 3.64 -3.13
N ALA A 81 9.82 3.42 -2.12
CA ALA A 81 9.52 2.54 -1.00
C ALA A 81 8.26 2.96 -0.22
N ALA A 82 8.09 4.28 0.02
CA ALA A 82 6.90 4.83 0.65
C ALA A 82 5.63 4.56 -0.17
N ARG A 83 5.67 4.78 -1.48
CA ARG A 83 4.53 4.55 -2.37
C ARG A 83 4.15 3.06 -2.46
N LEU A 84 5.14 2.17 -2.52
CA LEU A 84 4.89 0.72 -2.47
C LEU A 84 4.25 0.31 -1.14
N LEU A 85 4.71 0.84 -0.01
CA LEU A 85 4.09 0.64 1.30
C LEU A 85 2.66 1.19 1.34
N LEU A 86 2.42 2.38 0.80
CA LEU A 86 1.09 2.98 0.70
C LEU A 86 0.14 2.09 -0.11
N PHE A 87 0.59 1.55 -1.25
CA PHE A 87 -0.21 0.63 -2.07
C PHE A 87 -0.52 -0.67 -1.32
N ALA A 88 0.42 -1.20 -0.54
CA ALA A 88 0.21 -2.38 0.29
C ALA A 88 -0.85 -2.12 1.37
N LEU A 89 -0.76 -0.98 2.08
CA LEU A 89 -1.74 -0.55 3.08
C LEU A 89 -3.14 -0.37 2.48
N ARG A 90 -3.25 0.36 1.36
CA ARG A 90 -4.53 0.57 0.67
C ARG A 90 -5.15 -0.76 0.22
N LYS A 91 -4.34 -1.67 -0.29
CA LYS A 91 -4.81 -2.99 -0.71
C LYS A 91 -5.23 -3.87 0.46
N GLN A 92 -4.55 -3.73 1.60
CA GLN A 92 -4.93 -4.41 2.84
C GLN A 92 -6.27 -3.92 3.38
N LEU A 93 -6.48 -2.61 3.39
CA LEU A 93 -7.66 -1.96 3.98
C LEU A 93 -8.88 -2.00 3.04
N TYR A 94 -8.66 -1.78 1.76
CA TYR A 94 -9.75 -1.55 0.79
C TYR A 94 -9.79 -2.59 -0.34
N GLY A 95 -8.86 -3.55 -0.38
CA GLY A 95 -8.73 -4.49 -1.49
C GLY A 95 -8.21 -3.89 -2.80
N LYS A 96 -8.01 -2.57 -2.85
CA LYS A 96 -7.65 -1.79 -4.04
C LYS A 96 -6.49 -0.85 -3.75
N MET A 97 -5.68 -0.54 -4.75
CA MET A 97 -4.61 0.47 -4.66
C MET A 97 -5.12 1.88 -4.99
N ARG A 98 -6.14 1.96 -5.83
CA ARG A 98 -6.82 3.19 -6.29
C ARG A 98 -8.27 3.16 -5.84
N GLU A 99 -9.05 4.16 -6.16
CA GLU A 99 -10.47 4.23 -5.81
C GLU A 99 -10.69 4.07 -4.29
N LEU A 100 -10.15 5.01 -3.54
CA LEU A 100 -10.31 5.03 -2.08
C LEU A 100 -11.77 5.30 -1.72
N PRO A 101 -12.28 4.70 -0.65
CA PRO A 101 -13.66 4.89 -0.23
C PRO A 101 -13.89 6.33 0.20
N HIS A 102 -15.12 6.78 0.06
CA HIS A 102 -15.58 8.03 0.63
C HIS A 102 -15.45 8.00 2.16
N LEU A 103 -15.23 9.16 2.80
CA LEU A 103 -15.04 9.22 4.25
C LEU A 103 -16.20 8.60 5.02
N GLU A 104 -17.46 8.85 4.61
CA GLU A 104 -18.65 8.26 5.22
C GLU A 104 -18.63 6.73 5.15
N GLU A 105 -18.29 6.16 3.99
CA GLU A 105 -18.19 4.70 3.80
C GLU A 105 -17.09 4.10 4.67
N HIS A 106 -15.96 4.78 4.77
CA HIS A 106 -14.85 4.34 5.61
C HIS A 106 -15.24 4.35 7.09
N ILE A 107 -15.85 5.45 7.58
CA ILE A 107 -16.33 5.53 8.97
C ILE A 107 -17.36 4.43 9.24
N MET A 108 -18.30 4.23 8.34
CA MET A 108 -19.34 3.18 8.48
C MET A 108 -18.72 1.78 8.55
N SER A 109 -17.74 1.48 7.68
CA SER A 109 -17.05 0.20 7.70
C SER A 109 -16.32 -0.04 9.02
N CYS A 110 -15.61 0.99 9.53
CA CYS A 110 -14.86 0.90 10.77
C CYS A 110 -15.77 0.84 12.02
N THR A 111 -16.94 1.50 12.01
CA THR A 111 -17.92 1.41 13.10
C THR A 111 -18.62 0.07 13.12
N ASN A 112 -18.84 -0.56 11.97
CA ASN A 112 -19.48 -1.88 11.88
C ASN A 112 -18.63 -3.00 12.48
N ILE A 113 -17.32 -2.83 12.50
CA ILE A 113 -16.37 -3.79 13.10
C ILE A 113 -15.82 -3.29 14.45
N ASP A 114 -16.48 -2.31 15.07
CA ASP A 114 -16.15 -1.73 16.38
C ASP A 114 -14.72 -1.14 16.51
N VAL A 115 -14.10 -0.76 15.39
CA VAL A 115 -12.81 -0.04 15.35
C VAL A 115 -13.01 1.44 15.65
N TYR A 116 -14.10 2.03 15.15
CA TYR A 116 -14.53 3.40 15.45
C TYR A 116 -15.80 3.40 16.31
N ASP A 117 -15.89 4.45 17.16
CA ASP A 117 -17.07 4.65 17.99
C ASP A 117 -18.28 5.08 17.15
N LYS A 118 -19.42 4.44 17.37
CA LYS A 118 -20.70 4.74 16.71
C LYS A 118 -21.23 6.15 17.03
N GLU A 119 -20.76 6.77 18.13
CA GLU A 119 -21.09 8.15 18.46
C GLU A 119 -20.70 9.16 17.38
N ILE A 120 -19.78 8.83 16.47
CA ILE A 120 -19.40 9.70 15.35
C ILE A 120 -20.63 10.14 14.55
N PHE A 121 -21.54 9.20 14.22
CA PHE A 121 -22.77 9.49 13.48
C PHE A 121 -23.84 10.19 14.31
N VAL A 122 -23.69 10.22 15.64
CA VAL A 122 -24.56 11.00 16.54
C VAL A 122 -24.07 12.44 16.67
N LYS A 123 -22.74 12.62 16.70
CA LYS A 123 -22.08 13.91 16.91
C LYS A 123 -21.98 14.75 15.65
N TYR A 124 -21.84 14.12 14.49
CA TYR A 124 -21.62 14.80 13.22
C TYR A 124 -22.71 14.43 12.21
N SER A 125 -23.28 15.45 11.58
CA SER A 125 -24.25 15.26 10.52
C SER A 125 -23.60 14.71 9.24
N LYS A 126 -24.41 14.19 8.33
CA LYS A 126 -23.94 13.72 7.03
C LYS A 126 -23.27 14.83 6.22
N GLU A 127 -23.82 16.05 6.29
CA GLU A 127 -23.29 17.24 5.62
C GLU A 127 -21.90 17.63 6.17
N GLU A 128 -21.68 17.50 7.48
CA GLU A 128 -20.39 17.76 8.10
C GLU A 128 -19.33 16.71 7.69
N ILE A 129 -19.72 15.43 7.62
CA ILE A 129 -18.83 14.36 7.15
C ILE A 129 -18.48 14.55 5.68
N GLU A 130 -19.46 14.92 4.83
CA GLU A 130 -19.24 15.24 3.42
C GLU A 130 -18.29 16.41 3.24
N LYS A 131 -18.48 17.47 4.02
CA LYS A 131 -17.58 18.62 4.03
C LYS A 131 -16.17 18.22 4.45
N ALA A 132 -16.03 17.36 5.47
CA ALA A 132 -14.74 16.84 5.92
C ALA A 132 -14.06 16.02 4.82
N ASN A 133 -14.83 15.18 4.10
CA ASN A 133 -14.31 14.41 2.95
C ASN A 133 -13.70 15.33 1.88
N GLY A 134 -14.31 16.49 1.63
CA GLY A 134 -13.80 17.47 0.67
C GLY A 134 -12.44 18.09 1.04
N TYR A 135 -12.00 18.00 2.30
CA TYR A 135 -10.67 18.45 2.74
C TYR A 135 -9.57 17.36 2.59
N ILE A 136 -9.96 16.11 2.33
CA ILE A 136 -8.99 15.02 2.19
C ILE A 136 -8.40 15.07 0.77
N ASP A 137 -7.10 15.28 0.70
CA ASP A 137 -6.34 15.22 -0.55
C ASP A 137 -5.41 14.00 -0.52
N HIS A 138 -5.83 12.91 -1.14
CA HIS A 138 -5.07 11.68 -1.24
C HIS A 138 -3.79 11.80 -2.07
N GLY A 139 -3.64 12.87 -2.85
CA GLY A 139 -2.39 13.18 -3.55
C GLY A 139 -1.24 13.47 -2.58
N ARG A 140 -1.55 14.00 -1.39
CA ARG A 140 -0.59 14.29 -0.35
C ARG A 140 0.03 13.03 0.27
N ASP A 141 -0.62 11.88 0.15
CA ASP A 141 -0.07 10.61 0.63
C ASP A 141 1.25 10.26 -0.07
N PHE A 142 1.45 10.73 -1.31
CA PHE A 142 2.68 10.53 -2.09
C PHE A 142 3.86 11.41 -1.63
N LEU A 143 3.65 12.32 -0.69
CA LEU A 143 4.70 13.17 -0.11
C LEU A 143 5.45 12.50 1.05
N PHE A 144 4.93 11.38 1.57
CA PHE A 144 5.61 10.65 2.63
C PHE A 144 6.92 10.05 2.16
N THR A 145 7.95 10.16 3.01
CA THR A 145 9.15 9.33 2.91
C THR A 145 8.87 7.95 3.49
N TYR A 146 9.70 6.96 3.14
CA TYR A 146 9.53 5.60 3.66
C TYR A 146 9.57 5.54 5.20
N ALA A 147 10.56 6.18 5.83
CA ALA A 147 10.66 6.23 7.28
C ALA A 147 9.45 6.92 7.93
N GLY A 148 8.99 8.04 7.34
CA GLY A 148 7.81 8.76 7.81
C GLY A 148 6.53 7.92 7.74
N LEU A 149 6.28 7.28 6.61
CA LEU A 149 5.08 6.45 6.45
C LEU A 149 5.12 5.19 7.34
N ARG A 150 6.30 4.54 7.49
CA ARG A 150 6.46 3.42 8.44
C ARG A 150 6.13 3.85 9.87
N GLN A 151 6.65 4.99 10.31
CA GLN A 151 6.36 5.50 11.65
C GLN A 151 4.87 5.75 11.85
N VAL A 152 4.19 6.34 10.86
CA VAL A 152 2.73 6.57 10.91
C VAL A 152 1.98 5.24 10.97
N ALA A 153 2.31 4.30 10.08
CA ALA A 153 1.65 3.00 10.02
C ALA A 153 1.83 2.18 11.30
N ASP A 154 3.05 2.15 11.85
CA ASP A 154 3.39 1.29 12.98
C ASP A 154 2.95 1.85 14.34
N LYS A 155 2.81 3.19 14.46
CA LYS A 155 2.63 3.85 15.77
C LYS A 155 1.35 4.67 15.89
N TYR A 156 0.82 5.21 14.82
CA TYR A 156 -0.26 6.21 14.87
C TYR A 156 -1.57 5.76 14.23
N LEU A 157 -1.53 4.85 13.26
CA LEU A 157 -2.77 4.30 12.71
C LEU A 157 -3.46 3.39 13.71
N VAL A 158 -4.79 3.46 13.76
CA VAL A 158 -5.59 2.55 14.55
C VAL A 158 -5.39 1.13 14.01
N GLN A 159 -4.98 0.22 14.88
CA GLN A 159 -4.74 -1.17 14.54
C GLN A 159 -5.79 -2.04 15.20
N ASP A 160 -6.31 -3.02 14.46
CA ASP A 160 -7.08 -4.10 15.04
C ASP A 160 -6.13 -5.02 15.80
N ARG A 161 -6.31 -5.09 17.12
CA ARG A 161 -5.50 -5.91 18.04
C ARG A 161 -6.11 -7.29 18.28
N SER A 162 -7.20 -7.62 17.60
CA SER A 162 -7.94 -8.89 17.76
C SER A 162 -7.42 -10.02 16.87
N SER A 163 -6.36 -9.81 16.11
CA SER A 163 -5.71 -10.80 15.23
C SER A 163 -4.34 -11.22 15.73
#